data_a4f2e47f203597f385e2fcb39716c671
#
_entry.id   a4f2e47f203597f385e2fcb39716c671
#
_cell.length_a   1.000
_cell.length_b   1.000
_cell.length_c   1.000
_cell.angle_alpha   90.00
_cell.angle_beta   90.00
_cell.angle_gamma   90.00
#
_symmetry.space_group_name_H-M   'P 1'
#
loop_
_entity.id
_entity.type
_entity.pdbx_description
1 polymer ?
#
loop_
_entity_poly.entity_id
_entity_poly.type
_entity_poly.pdbx_seq_one_letter_code
_entity_poly.pdbx_strand_id
1 'polypeptide(L)'
;FGPDGRLYFTLWRPSRGMSQLWTLQVNKNTQKMIEVKDILAKDQKKQNIDELLKLLGHTDRRIRQQAQFALVARGEIKALRILAMNRKAELLPRLHSLWGLGQLKYKDSDFLAVLCADDSDELRAQAARWAGELRFDPENRIPVMLRDPSPRVQLMAGIACGKLKSKNALGALEELIVSAKNKDPILRHAGVTGLVGAATLRELESFVGHP
;
A
#
# COMPACT_ATOMS: atom_id res chain seq x y z
N PHE A 1 -14.71 14.55 -4.94
CA PHE A 1 -16.13 14.54 -4.62
C PHE A 1 -16.30 14.66 -3.12
N GLY A 2 -17.26 15.52 -2.69
CA GLY A 2 -17.66 15.62 -1.29
C GLY A 2 -18.48 14.41 -0.83
N PRO A 3 -18.71 14.27 0.49
CA PRO A 3 -19.56 13.22 1.05
C PRO A 3 -21.02 13.31 0.58
N ASP A 4 -21.43 14.48 0.12
CA ASP A 4 -22.75 14.77 -0.45
C ASP A 4 -22.85 14.42 -1.95
N GLY A 5 -21.82 13.81 -2.54
CA GLY A 5 -21.78 13.43 -3.95
C GLY A 5 -21.53 14.58 -4.93
N ARG A 6 -21.30 15.80 -4.45
CA ARG A 6 -20.97 16.95 -5.29
C ARG A 6 -19.50 16.95 -5.66
N LEU A 7 -19.18 17.42 -6.86
CA LEU A 7 -17.81 17.77 -7.23
C LEU A 7 -17.52 19.21 -6.80
N TYR A 8 -16.50 19.39 -5.99
CA TYR A 8 -16.03 20.70 -5.57
C TYR A 8 -14.72 21.01 -6.29
N PHE A 9 -14.59 22.21 -6.83
CA PHE A 9 -13.36 22.68 -7.46
C PHE A 9 -13.17 24.19 -7.22
N THR A 10 -11.91 24.61 -7.15
CA THR A 10 -11.55 26.00 -6.98
C THR A 10 -11.09 26.58 -8.32
N LEU A 11 -11.58 27.76 -8.65
CA LEU A 11 -11.02 28.58 -9.74
C LEU A 11 -10.17 29.67 -9.10
N TRP A 12 -8.87 29.62 -9.42
CA TRP A 12 -7.96 30.66 -9.03
C TRP A 12 -7.83 31.67 -10.17
N ARG A 13 -8.14 32.95 -9.90
CA ARG A 13 -7.96 34.05 -10.85
C ARG A 13 -6.88 35.02 -10.30
N PRO A 14 -5.63 34.92 -10.77
CA PRO A 14 -4.53 35.75 -10.29
C PRO A 14 -4.80 37.24 -10.37
N SER A 15 -5.53 37.67 -11.42
CA SER A 15 -5.80 39.08 -11.72
C SER A 15 -6.77 39.80 -10.74
N ARG A 16 -7.47 39.06 -9.86
CA ARG A 16 -8.47 39.62 -8.92
C ARG A 16 -8.24 39.28 -7.45
N GLY A 17 -7.20 38.53 -7.13
CA GLY A 17 -6.87 38.15 -5.74
C GLY A 17 -7.96 37.32 -5.02
N MET A 18 -8.94 36.79 -5.76
CA MET A 18 -10.07 36.03 -5.20
C MET A 18 -10.11 34.62 -5.75
N SER A 19 -10.21 33.64 -4.85
CA SER A 19 -10.51 32.26 -5.17
C SER A 19 -12.02 32.01 -5.07
N GLN A 20 -12.61 31.36 -6.05
CA GLN A 20 -14.01 30.96 -6.04
C GLN A 20 -14.11 29.45 -5.86
N LEU A 21 -14.96 29.00 -4.94
CA LEU A 21 -15.33 27.60 -4.78
C LEU A 21 -16.60 27.33 -5.62
N TRP A 22 -16.47 26.41 -6.54
CA TRP A 22 -17.57 25.96 -7.39
C TRP A 22 -18.01 24.56 -7.04
N THR A 23 -19.30 24.30 -7.22
CA THR A 23 -19.85 22.95 -7.06
C THR A 23 -20.61 22.54 -8.32
N LEU A 24 -20.39 21.29 -8.74
CA LEU A 24 -21.26 20.62 -9.72
C LEU A 24 -22.10 19.60 -8.98
N GLN A 25 -23.39 19.68 -9.18
CA GLN A 25 -24.38 18.76 -8.60
C GLN A 25 -25.12 18.04 -9.73
N VAL A 26 -25.30 16.74 -9.58
CA VAL A 26 -26.19 15.97 -10.45
C VAL A 26 -27.63 16.26 -10.01
N ASN A 27 -28.52 16.55 -10.97
CA ASN A 27 -29.90 16.93 -10.68
C ASN A 27 -30.77 15.83 -10.01
N LYS A 28 -30.31 14.57 -10.09
CA LYS A 28 -30.97 13.45 -9.39
C LYS A 28 -29.91 12.64 -8.63
N ASN A 29 -30.07 12.51 -7.32
CA ASN A 29 -29.30 11.57 -6.54
C ASN A 29 -29.72 10.14 -6.93
N THR A 30 -28.73 9.33 -7.33
CA THR A 30 -28.98 7.89 -7.51
C THR A 30 -29.12 7.22 -6.14
N GLN A 31 -29.82 6.08 -6.08
CA GLN A 31 -29.92 5.28 -4.85
C GLN A 31 -28.57 4.99 -4.22
N LYS A 32 -27.57 4.72 -5.08
CA LYS A 32 -26.17 4.50 -4.65
C LYS A 32 -25.53 5.72 -3.99
N MET A 33 -25.84 6.93 -4.43
CA MET A 33 -25.35 8.16 -3.79
C MET A 33 -25.97 8.38 -2.42
N ILE A 34 -27.24 8.06 -2.27
CA ILE A 34 -27.97 8.14 -0.99
C ILE A 34 -27.36 7.14 -0.01
N GLU A 35 -27.19 5.88 -0.42
CA GLU A 35 -26.54 4.83 0.38
C GLU A 35 -25.16 5.24 0.87
N VAL A 36 -24.29 5.72 -0.03
CA VAL A 36 -22.94 6.18 0.32
C VAL A 36 -22.98 7.32 1.33
N LYS A 37 -23.89 8.30 1.14
CA LYS A 37 -24.07 9.41 2.06
C LYS A 37 -24.49 8.92 3.44
N ASP A 38 -25.45 8.01 3.50
CA ASP A 38 -25.99 7.48 4.76
C ASP A 38 -24.93 6.66 5.52
N ILE A 39 -24.12 5.87 4.81
CA ILE A 39 -23.01 5.13 5.42
C ILE A 39 -21.96 6.10 5.96
N LEU A 40 -21.57 7.12 5.18
CA LEU A 40 -20.56 8.09 5.59
C LEU A 40 -21.01 8.99 6.76
N ALA A 41 -22.32 9.20 6.93
CA ALA A 41 -22.87 9.97 8.03
C ALA A 41 -22.87 9.22 9.37
N LYS A 42 -22.76 7.88 9.34
CA LYS A 42 -22.73 7.05 10.55
C LYS A 42 -21.37 7.19 11.27
N ASP A 43 -21.40 7.16 12.59
CA ASP A 43 -20.19 7.01 13.40
C ASP A 43 -19.63 5.59 13.26
N GLN A 44 -18.65 5.43 12.39
CA GLN A 44 -18.07 4.12 12.09
C GLN A 44 -17.42 3.45 13.33
N LYS A 45 -17.00 4.23 14.32
CA LYS A 45 -16.41 3.65 15.56
C LYS A 45 -17.42 2.87 16.39
N LYS A 46 -18.72 3.13 16.20
CA LYS A 46 -19.80 2.43 16.90
C LYS A 46 -20.39 1.25 16.12
N GLN A 47 -19.96 1.04 14.86
CA GLN A 47 -20.46 -0.07 14.04
C GLN A 47 -19.93 -1.41 14.56
N ASN A 48 -20.64 -2.50 14.24
CA ASN A 48 -20.18 -3.86 14.52
C ASN A 48 -18.91 -4.17 13.72
N ILE A 49 -18.01 -4.99 14.28
CA ILE A 49 -16.75 -5.41 13.64
C ILE A 49 -17.03 -6.09 12.29
N ASP A 50 -17.99 -7.00 12.25
CA ASP A 50 -18.33 -7.73 11.02
C ASP A 50 -18.86 -6.81 9.90
N GLU A 51 -19.61 -5.77 10.27
CA GLU A 51 -20.02 -4.73 9.32
C GLU A 51 -18.83 -3.92 8.81
N LEU A 52 -17.93 -3.50 9.70
CA LEU A 52 -16.71 -2.79 9.31
C LEU A 52 -15.84 -3.64 8.38
N LEU A 53 -15.68 -4.94 8.65
CA LEU A 53 -14.92 -5.84 7.78
C LEU A 53 -15.58 -5.97 6.39
N LYS A 54 -16.91 -6.03 6.29
CA LYS A 54 -17.64 -6.00 5.01
C LYS A 54 -17.43 -4.68 4.27
N LEU A 55 -17.42 -3.56 4.99
CA LEU A 55 -17.20 -2.23 4.40
C LEU A 55 -15.80 -2.05 3.84
N LEU A 56 -14.79 -2.85 4.24
CA LEU A 56 -13.47 -2.85 3.61
C LEU A 56 -13.50 -3.28 2.13
N GLY A 57 -14.57 -3.97 1.68
CA GLY A 57 -14.81 -4.35 0.29
C GLY A 57 -15.74 -3.39 -0.48
N HIS A 58 -16.23 -2.32 0.13
CA HIS A 58 -17.18 -1.42 -0.48
C HIS A 58 -16.63 -0.75 -1.76
N THR A 59 -17.48 -0.52 -2.76
CA THR A 59 -17.05 0.10 -4.03
C THR A 59 -16.54 1.54 -3.86
N ASP A 60 -17.08 2.31 -2.90
CA ASP A 60 -16.62 3.66 -2.59
C ASP A 60 -15.40 3.64 -1.68
N ARG A 61 -14.28 4.24 -2.14
CA ARG A 61 -13.02 4.28 -1.40
C ARG A 61 -13.14 4.96 -0.03
N ARG A 62 -13.98 5.99 0.10
CA ARG A 62 -14.15 6.74 1.35
C ARG A 62 -14.71 5.86 2.45
N ILE A 63 -15.66 4.99 2.10
CA ILE A 63 -16.26 4.02 3.03
C ILE A 63 -15.21 3.01 3.46
N ARG A 64 -14.46 2.42 2.52
CA ARG A 64 -13.37 1.49 2.87
C ARG A 64 -12.37 2.12 3.83
N GLN A 65 -11.98 3.37 3.56
CA GLN A 65 -11.00 4.10 4.37
C GLN A 65 -11.54 4.40 5.77
N GLN A 66 -12.79 4.82 5.91
CA GLN A 66 -13.41 5.05 7.22
C GLN A 66 -13.54 3.76 8.02
N ALA A 67 -13.93 2.65 7.39
CA ALA A 67 -14.00 1.34 8.03
C ALA A 67 -12.61 0.87 8.51
N GLN A 68 -11.58 1.02 7.67
CA GLN A 68 -10.19 0.74 8.06
C GLN A 68 -9.78 1.57 9.27
N PHE A 69 -10.01 2.89 9.25
CA PHE A 69 -9.64 3.76 10.37
C PHE A 69 -10.41 3.43 11.65
N ALA A 70 -11.67 3.04 11.55
CA ALA A 70 -12.45 2.60 12.70
C ALA A 70 -11.88 1.31 13.33
N LEU A 71 -11.53 0.31 12.51
CA LEU A 71 -10.90 -0.92 12.96
C LEU A 71 -9.53 -0.67 13.59
N VAL A 72 -8.73 0.21 12.98
CA VAL A 72 -7.41 0.63 13.51
C VAL A 72 -7.57 1.35 14.85
N ALA A 73 -8.50 2.31 14.95
CA ALA A 73 -8.73 3.06 16.18
C ALA A 73 -9.19 2.17 17.36
N ARG A 74 -9.80 1.02 17.06
CA ARG A 74 -10.24 0.01 18.03
C ARG A 74 -9.18 -1.05 18.30
N GLY A 75 -8.06 -1.06 17.57
CA GLY A 75 -6.99 -2.05 17.73
C GLY A 75 -7.39 -3.47 17.29
N GLU A 76 -8.25 -3.62 16.29
CA GLU A 76 -8.83 -4.91 15.86
C GLU A 76 -7.83 -5.78 15.08
N ILE A 77 -6.65 -6.03 15.67
CA ILE A 77 -5.54 -6.78 15.06
C ILE A 77 -5.97 -8.17 14.61
N LYS A 78 -6.67 -8.92 15.49
CA LYS A 78 -7.06 -10.31 15.20
C LYS A 78 -7.99 -10.40 13.99
N ALA A 79 -8.99 -9.53 13.91
CA ALA A 79 -9.96 -9.50 12.83
C ALA A 79 -9.30 -9.13 11.49
N LEU A 80 -8.46 -8.07 11.50
CA LEU A 80 -7.70 -7.64 10.33
C LEU A 80 -6.72 -8.72 9.85
N ARG A 81 -6.00 -9.40 10.77
CA ARG A 81 -5.07 -10.48 10.42
C ARG A 81 -5.77 -11.65 9.73
N ILE A 82 -6.88 -12.11 10.30
CA ILE A 82 -7.67 -13.21 9.72
C ILE A 82 -8.13 -12.85 8.29
N LEU A 83 -8.66 -11.64 8.09
CA LEU A 83 -9.15 -11.21 6.79
C LEU A 83 -8.01 -11.02 5.76
N ALA A 84 -6.88 -10.45 6.15
CA ALA A 84 -5.73 -10.30 5.26
C ALA A 84 -5.21 -11.65 4.73
N MET A 85 -5.20 -12.69 5.59
CA MET A 85 -4.73 -14.03 5.23
C MET A 85 -5.79 -14.90 4.53
N ASN A 86 -7.05 -14.48 4.48
CA ASN A 86 -8.12 -15.26 3.88
C ASN A 86 -8.06 -15.22 2.35
N ARG A 87 -7.44 -16.22 1.72
CA ARG A 87 -7.32 -16.33 0.25
C ARG A 87 -8.66 -16.44 -0.49
N LYS A 88 -9.75 -16.78 0.21
CA LYS A 88 -11.11 -16.82 -0.38
C LYS A 88 -11.80 -15.44 -0.39
N ALA A 89 -11.29 -14.50 0.38
CA ALA A 89 -11.82 -13.13 0.38
C ALA A 89 -11.33 -12.34 -0.84
N GLU A 90 -12.12 -11.36 -1.26
CA GLU A 90 -11.75 -10.45 -2.34
C GLU A 90 -10.47 -9.65 -1.99
N LEU A 91 -9.78 -9.18 -3.03
CA LEU A 91 -8.49 -8.49 -2.89
C LEU A 91 -8.59 -7.20 -2.06
N LEU A 92 -9.61 -6.36 -2.28
CA LEU A 92 -9.72 -5.05 -1.61
C LEU A 92 -9.84 -5.15 -0.09
N PRO A 93 -10.72 -5.98 0.50
CA PRO A 93 -10.78 -6.16 1.95
C PRO A 93 -9.45 -6.64 2.53
N ARG A 94 -8.76 -7.55 1.84
CA ARG A 94 -7.46 -8.08 2.27
C ARG A 94 -6.38 -6.99 2.29
N LEU A 95 -6.32 -6.15 1.25
CA LEU A 95 -5.39 -5.02 1.17
C LEU A 95 -5.64 -3.98 2.27
N HIS A 96 -6.90 -3.58 2.46
CA HIS A 96 -7.26 -2.65 3.53
C HIS A 96 -6.94 -3.21 4.92
N SER A 97 -7.08 -4.53 5.11
CA SER A 97 -6.70 -5.19 6.35
C SER A 97 -5.19 -5.15 6.57
N LEU A 98 -4.38 -5.45 5.55
CA LEU A 98 -2.92 -5.34 5.61
C LEU A 98 -2.47 -3.90 5.91
N TRP A 99 -3.07 -2.90 5.26
CA TRP A 99 -2.75 -1.49 5.53
C TRP A 99 -3.15 -1.07 6.95
N GLY A 100 -4.28 -1.57 7.45
CA GLY A 100 -4.69 -1.36 8.84
C GLY A 100 -3.70 -1.94 9.84
N LEU A 101 -3.21 -3.16 9.61
CA LEU A 101 -2.17 -3.78 10.42
C LEU A 101 -0.84 -3.00 10.37
N GLY A 102 -0.49 -2.44 9.21
CA GLY A 102 0.66 -1.55 9.08
C GLY A 102 0.53 -0.29 9.94
N GLN A 103 -0.66 0.33 9.97
CA GLN A 103 -0.94 1.49 10.84
C GLN A 103 -0.86 1.14 12.32
N LEU A 104 -1.24 -0.07 12.71
CA LEU A 104 -1.10 -0.61 14.07
C LEU A 104 0.33 -1.05 14.40
N LYS A 105 1.26 -0.93 13.45
CA LYS A 105 2.66 -1.38 13.57
C LYS A 105 2.77 -2.86 13.98
N TYR A 106 1.79 -3.66 13.56
CA TYR A 106 1.76 -5.09 13.82
C TYR A 106 2.95 -5.78 13.15
N LYS A 107 3.65 -6.65 13.87
CA LYS A 107 4.81 -7.41 13.39
C LYS A 107 4.63 -8.88 13.75
N ASP A 108 4.71 -9.75 12.74
CA ASP A 108 4.53 -11.20 12.89
C ASP A 108 5.22 -11.88 11.70
N SER A 109 6.16 -12.80 11.98
CA SER A 109 6.95 -13.48 10.95
C SER A 109 6.11 -14.43 10.10
N ASP A 110 5.22 -15.20 10.71
CA ASP A 110 4.35 -16.14 10.02
C ASP A 110 3.36 -15.41 9.12
N PHE A 111 2.82 -14.28 9.60
CA PHE A 111 1.96 -13.41 8.81
C PHE A 111 2.70 -12.89 7.56
N LEU A 112 3.91 -12.38 7.72
CA LEU A 112 4.74 -11.93 6.61
C LEU A 112 5.00 -13.07 5.62
N ALA A 113 5.37 -14.26 6.13
CA ALA A 113 5.64 -15.44 5.31
C ALA A 113 4.45 -15.81 4.42
N VAL A 114 3.24 -15.86 5.00
CA VAL A 114 2.00 -16.17 4.27
C VAL A 114 1.72 -15.16 3.18
N LEU A 115 1.92 -13.86 3.45
CA LEU A 115 1.66 -12.81 2.47
C LEU A 115 2.72 -12.74 1.37
N CYS A 116 3.99 -13.02 1.66
CA CYS A 116 5.05 -13.11 0.65
C CYS A 116 4.84 -14.27 -0.32
N ALA A 117 4.09 -15.31 0.07
CA ALA A 117 3.73 -16.46 -0.73
C ALA A 117 2.28 -16.43 -1.25
N ASP A 118 1.63 -15.27 -1.25
CA ASP A 118 0.24 -15.14 -1.71
C ASP A 118 0.14 -15.25 -3.24
N ASP A 119 -1.00 -15.77 -3.73
CA ASP A 119 -1.26 -15.91 -5.16
C ASP A 119 -1.39 -14.55 -5.84
N SER A 120 -1.90 -13.54 -5.12
CA SER A 120 -1.99 -12.17 -5.61
C SER A 120 -0.64 -11.45 -5.55
N ASP A 121 -0.13 -11.04 -6.71
CA ASP A 121 1.08 -10.23 -6.82
C ASP A 121 0.95 -8.88 -6.10
N GLU A 122 -0.25 -8.27 -6.09
CA GLU A 122 -0.47 -7.03 -5.35
C GLU A 122 -0.33 -7.26 -3.84
N LEU A 123 -0.81 -8.39 -3.28
CA LEU A 123 -0.60 -8.69 -1.86
C LEU A 123 0.86 -8.97 -1.56
N ARG A 124 1.58 -9.71 -2.42
CA ARG A 124 3.02 -9.91 -2.27
C ARG A 124 3.78 -8.58 -2.30
N ALA A 125 3.43 -7.68 -3.25
CA ALA A 125 4.02 -6.36 -3.35
C ALA A 125 3.77 -5.50 -2.10
N GLN A 126 2.54 -5.52 -1.59
CA GLN A 126 2.18 -4.80 -0.36
C GLN A 126 2.80 -5.43 0.89
N ALA A 127 3.04 -6.74 0.92
CA ALA A 127 3.79 -7.40 1.99
C ALA A 127 5.26 -6.92 2.02
N ALA A 128 5.92 -6.84 0.88
CA ALA A 128 7.26 -6.29 0.77
C ALA A 128 7.32 -4.83 1.25
N ARG A 129 6.37 -4.00 0.81
CA ARG A 129 6.23 -2.62 1.27
C ARG A 129 6.04 -2.55 2.78
N TRP A 130 5.14 -3.34 3.34
CA TRP A 130 4.84 -3.40 4.78
C TRP A 130 6.09 -3.77 5.58
N ALA A 131 6.83 -4.80 5.14
CA ALA A 131 8.08 -5.20 5.76
C ALA A 131 9.11 -4.06 5.79
N GLY A 132 9.28 -3.35 4.67
CA GLY A 132 10.18 -2.20 4.57
C GLY A 132 9.76 -1.02 5.45
N GLU A 133 8.47 -0.67 5.50
CA GLU A 133 7.95 0.43 6.34
C GLU A 133 8.11 0.13 7.83
N LEU A 134 7.89 -1.11 8.26
CA LEU A 134 8.03 -1.53 9.64
C LEU A 134 9.47 -1.92 10.02
N ARG A 135 10.38 -1.95 9.05
CA ARG A 135 11.74 -2.48 9.21
C ARG A 135 11.72 -3.85 9.89
N PHE A 136 10.96 -4.76 9.29
CA PHE A 136 10.71 -6.07 9.85
C PHE A 136 10.78 -7.15 8.77
N ASP A 137 11.86 -7.91 8.75
CA ASP A 137 12.08 -9.08 7.89
C ASP A 137 13.06 -10.02 8.59
N PRO A 138 12.64 -10.71 9.67
CA PRO A 138 13.53 -11.50 10.50
C PRO A 138 14.12 -12.72 9.79
N GLU A 139 13.48 -13.18 8.72
CA GLU A 139 13.88 -14.37 7.97
C GLU A 139 14.47 -14.06 6.59
N ASN A 140 14.77 -12.80 6.33
CA ASN A 140 15.34 -12.35 5.04
C ASN A 140 14.53 -12.78 3.81
N ARG A 141 13.20 -12.70 3.88
CA ARG A 141 12.30 -13.07 2.79
C ARG A 141 12.25 -12.04 1.67
N ILE A 142 12.40 -10.77 2.03
CA ILE A 142 12.27 -9.67 1.08
C ILE A 142 13.34 -9.68 -0.02
N PRO A 143 14.63 -9.96 0.26
CA PRO A 143 15.63 -10.13 -0.79
C PRO A 143 15.28 -11.18 -1.85
N VAL A 144 14.61 -12.27 -1.47
CA VAL A 144 14.17 -13.31 -2.42
C VAL A 144 13.12 -12.79 -3.40
N MET A 145 12.29 -11.85 -2.97
CA MET A 145 11.23 -11.24 -3.78
C MET A 145 11.77 -10.30 -4.88
N LEU A 146 13.06 -9.98 -4.89
CA LEU A 146 13.70 -9.28 -6.01
C LEU A 146 13.67 -10.10 -7.31
N ARG A 147 13.45 -11.42 -7.23
CA ARG A 147 13.32 -12.34 -8.37
C ARG A 147 11.87 -12.81 -8.57
N ASP A 148 10.88 -12.13 -7.98
CA ASP A 148 9.46 -12.43 -8.20
C ASP A 148 9.10 -12.25 -9.69
N PRO A 149 8.22 -13.09 -10.27
CA PRO A 149 7.79 -12.92 -11.65
C PRO A 149 7.05 -11.61 -11.92
N SER A 150 6.47 -10.96 -10.91
CA SER A 150 5.79 -9.67 -11.03
C SER A 150 6.76 -8.50 -10.86
N PRO A 151 6.91 -7.62 -11.87
CA PRO A 151 7.72 -6.41 -11.76
C PRO A 151 7.28 -5.49 -10.61
N ARG A 152 5.99 -5.53 -10.27
CA ARG A 152 5.45 -4.76 -9.15
C ARG A 152 5.96 -5.27 -7.80
N VAL A 153 6.11 -6.57 -7.66
CA VAL A 153 6.70 -7.17 -6.45
C VAL A 153 8.19 -6.82 -6.36
N GLN A 154 8.92 -6.98 -7.47
CA GLN A 154 10.34 -6.62 -7.55
C GLN A 154 10.57 -5.14 -7.17
N LEU A 155 9.73 -4.22 -7.67
CA LEU A 155 9.76 -2.80 -7.32
C LEU A 155 9.66 -2.59 -5.80
N MET A 156 8.63 -3.18 -5.18
CA MET A 156 8.41 -3.00 -3.74
C MET A 156 9.49 -3.68 -2.91
N ALA A 157 9.98 -4.84 -3.33
CA ALA A 157 11.09 -5.54 -2.69
C ALA A 157 12.39 -4.73 -2.76
N GLY A 158 12.71 -4.13 -3.91
CA GLY A 158 13.89 -3.28 -4.07
C GLY A 158 13.90 -2.11 -3.09
N ILE A 159 12.79 -1.35 -3.04
CA ILE A 159 12.64 -0.24 -2.08
C ILE A 159 12.70 -0.73 -0.63
N ALA A 160 12.07 -1.88 -0.33
CA ALA A 160 12.05 -2.46 1.01
C ALA A 160 13.44 -2.90 1.47
N CYS A 161 14.25 -3.52 0.60
CA CYS A 161 15.63 -3.91 0.90
C CYS A 161 16.48 -2.71 1.36
N GLY A 162 16.31 -1.54 0.71
CA GLY A 162 16.98 -0.32 1.14
C GLY A 162 16.55 0.14 2.54
N LYS A 163 15.25 0.13 2.84
CA LYS A 163 14.71 0.49 4.17
C LYS A 163 15.12 -0.47 5.27
N LEU A 164 15.20 -1.76 4.94
CA LEU A 164 15.66 -2.83 5.82
C LEU A 164 17.19 -2.84 6.02
N LYS A 165 17.93 -2.11 5.17
CA LYS A 165 19.39 -2.16 5.10
C LYS A 165 19.93 -3.58 4.86
N SER A 166 19.29 -4.32 3.94
CA SER A 166 19.53 -5.73 3.67
C SER A 166 20.84 -5.94 2.92
N LYS A 167 21.92 -6.20 3.64
CA LYS A 167 23.27 -6.45 3.06
C LYS A 167 23.30 -7.66 2.12
N ASN A 168 22.55 -8.69 2.42
CA ASN A 168 22.43 -9.90 1.61
C ASN A 168 21.66 -9.69 0.29
N ALA A 169 21.05 -8.52 0.11
CA ALA A 169 20.32 -8.18 -1.11
C ALA A 169 21.18 -7.49 -2.18
N LEU A 170 22.44 -7.08 -1.87
CA LEU A 170 23.24 -6.22 -2.74
C LEU A 170 23.43 -6.80 -4.15
N GLY A 171 23.81 -8.07 -4.27
CA GLY A 171 23.98 -8.72 -5.57
C GLY A 171 22.67 -8.85 -6.36
N ALA A 172 21.55 -9.17 -5.69
CA ALA A 172 20.24 -9.25 -6.35
C ALA A 172 19.70 -7.88 -6.77
N LEU A 173 20.05 -6.81 -6.04
CA LEU A 173 19.70 -5.44 -6.42
C LEU A 173 20.53 -4.98 -7.64
N GLU A 174 21.79 -5.35 -7.72
CA GLU A 174 22.61 -5.14 -8.91
C GLU A 174 22.04 -5.88 -10.13
N GLU A 175 21.72 -7.18 -9.99
CA GLU A 175 21.08 -7.97 -11.04
C GLU A 175 19.78 -7.30 -11.53
N LEU A 176 18.96 -6.76 -10.61
CA LEU A 176 17.73 -6.05 -10.95
C LEU A 176 18.01 -4.81 -11.81
N ILE A 177 19.03 -4.02 -11.47
CA ILE A 177 19.43 -2.83 -12.24
C ILE A 177 19.91 -3.22 -13.64
N VAL A 178 20.79 -4.22 -13.72
CA VAL A 178 21.36 -4.71 -14.98
C VAL A 178 20.29 -5.32 -15.88
N SER A 179 19.36 -6.10 -15.34
CA SER A 179 18.27 -6.71 -16.10
C SER A 179 17.27 -5.69 -16.63
N ALA A 180 17.03 -4.62 -15.89
CA ALA A 180 16.14 -3.52 -16.32
C ALA A 180 16.70 -2.74 -17.55
N LYS A 181 18.03 -2.66 -17.73
CA LYS A 181 18.76 -2.13 -18.93
C LYS A 181 18.10 -0.90 -19.57
N ASN A 182 17.69 0.09 -18.87
CA ASN A 182 16.96 1.25 -19.41
C ASN A 182 15.61 0.93 -20.11
N LYS A 183 15.15 -0.34 -20.10
CA LYS A 183 13.84 -0.73 -20.62
C LYS A 183 12.74 -0.48 -19.59
N ASP A 184 13.08 -0.63 -18.30
CA ASP A 184 12.17 -0.35 -17.20
C ASP A 184 12.83 0.63 -16.20
N PRO A 185 12.58 1.94 -16.37
CA PRO A 185 13.17 2.96 -15.50
C PRO A 185 12.66 2.87 -14.06
N ILE A 186 11.48 2.29 -13.84
CA ILE A 186 10.88 2.15 -12.51
C ILE A 186 11.59 1.06 -11.72
N LEU A 187 11.84 -0.11 -12.33
CA LEU A 187 12.61 -1.18 -11.71
C LEU A 187 14.07 -0.78 -11.47
N ARG A 188 14.68 -0.09 -12.45
CA ARG A 188 16.03 0.47 -12.26
C ARG A 188 16.08 1.42 -11.06
N HIS A 189 15.11 2.32 -10.93
CA HIS A 189 15.02 3.22 -9.78
C HIS A 189 14.88 2.46 -8.45
N ALA A 190 14.09 1.39 -8.43
CA ALA A 190 13.92 0.55 -7.24
C ALA A 190 15.23 -0.12 -6.83
N GLY A 191 15.97 -0.68 -7.80
CA GLY A 191 17.28 -1.29 -7.56
C GLY A 191 18.29 -0.28 -7.01
N VAL A 192 18.40 0.91 -7.64
CA VAL A 192 19.27 2.00 -7.16
C VAL A 192 18.87 2.45 -5.76
N THR A 193 17.58 2.67 -5.49
CA THR A 193 17.09 3.05 -4.16
C THR A 193 17.42 1.98 -3.12
N GLY A 194 17.28 0.71 -3.49
CA GLY A 194 17.63 -0.42 -2.67
C GLY A 194 19.13 -0.45 -2.33
N LEU A 195 20.00 -0.33 -3.34
CA LEU A 195 21.45 -0.31 -3.15
C LEU A 195 21.90 0.85 -2.27
N VAL A 196 21.47 2.08 -2.57
CA VAL A 196 21.83 3.28 -1.78
C VAL A 196 21.39 3.14 -0.32
N GLY A 197 20.23 2.52 -0.07
CA GLY A 197 19.75 2.31 1.29
C GLY A 197 20.43 1.18 2.05
N ALA A 198 20.92 0.15 1.35
CA ALA A 198 21.49 -1.06 1.94
C ALA A 198 23.03 -1.04 1.99
N ALA A 199 23.71 -0.46 1.00
CA ALA A 199 25.16 -0.48 0.88
C ALA A 199 25.84 0.62 1.69
N THR A 200 27.10 0.39 2.07
CA THR A 200 28.04 1.43 2.51
C THR A 200 28.65 2.14 1.30
N LEU A 201 29.26 3.30 1.50
CA LEU A 201 29.95 4.03 0.44
C LEU A 201 31.01 3.15 -0.26
N ARG A 202 31.82 2.43 0.51
CA ARG A 202 32.84 1.52 -0.02
C ARG A 202 32.27 0.39 -0.88
N GLU A 203 31.13 -0.17 -0.47
CA GLU A 203 30.42 -1.17 -1.28
C GLU A 203 29.85 -0.56 -2.56
N LEU A 204 29.33 0.68 -2.51
CA LEU A 204 28.85 1.38 -3.71
C LEU A 204 29.99 1.68 -4.69
N GLU A 205 31.18 2.03 -4.22
CA GLU A 205 32.36 2.24 -5.05
C GLU A 205 32.73 0.98 -5.85
N SER A 206 32.52 -0.22 -5.31
CA SER A 206 32.78 -1.47 -6.02
C SER A 206 31.84 -1.73 -7.20
N PHE A 207 30.69 -1.07 -7.26
CA PHE A 207 29.76 -1.13 -8.40
C PHE A 207 30.04 -0.08 -9.50
N VAL A 208 31.01 0.84 -9.27
CA VAL A 208 31.40 1.83 -10.26
C VAL A 208 32.18 1.12 -11.37
N GLY A 209 31.70 1.26 -12.60
CA GLY A 209 32.29 0.61 -13.78
C GLY A 209 31.61 -0.69 -14.22
N HIS A 210 30.61 -1.16 -13.49
CA HIS A 210 29.69 -2.19 -13.98
C HIS A 210 28.72 -1.58 -15.01
N PRO A 211 28.44 -2.28 -16.12
CA PRO A 211 27.63 -1.77 -17.24
C PRO A 211 26.18 -1.53 -16.88
#